data_2f15dfe584fc005433e2cca6e0129e21
#
_entry.id   2f15dfe584fc005433e2cca6e0129e21
#
_cell.length_a   1.000
_cell.length_b   1.000
_cell.length_c   1.000
_cell.angle_alpha   90.00
_cell.angle_beta   90.00
_cell.angle_gamma   90.00
#
_symmetry.space_group_name_H-M   'P 1'
#
loop_
_entity.id
_entity.type
_entity.pdbx_description
1 polymer ?
#
loop_
_entity_poly.entity_id
_entity_poly.type
_entity_poly.pdbx_seq_one_letter_code
_entity_poly.pdbx_strand_id
1 'polypeptide(L)'
;MVARQEDAAVRLEVLADAKEKAILALNTQGRVREYQLRQRFSFRLVDKDGQEIIAPNEILLRRDLAFDDSQVLAKEQEEILLYRDMQGDLVQQLMRRLSSARMPDAPPKP
;
A
#
# COMPACT_ATOMS: atom_id res chain seq x y z
N MET A 1 5.78 4.64 -16.42
CA MET A 1 5.93 3.18 -16.57
C MET A 1 6.34 2.85 -17.99
N VAL A 2 7.24 1.91 -18.15
CA VAL A 2 7.71 1.55 -19.48
C VAL A 2 6.75 0.56 -20.12
N ALA A 3 6.71 0.53 -21.45
CA ALA A 3 5.78 -0.31 -22.19
C ALA A 3 6.20 -1.77 -22.20
N ARG A 4 7.51 -2.03 -22.19
CA ARG A 4 8.02 -3.38 -22.25
C ARG A 4 9.07 -3.58 -21.17
N GLN A 5 9.02 -4.76 -20.54
CA GLN A 5 9.90 -5.07 -19.44
C GLN A 5 11.35 -5.17 -19.86
N GLU A 6 11.62 -5.75 -21.02
CA GLU A 6 12.98 -5.89 -21.51
C GLU A 6 13.64 -4.58 -21.87
N ASP A 7 12.85 -3.51 -22.03
CA ASP A 7 13.37 -2.19 -22.32
C ASP A 7 13.58 -1.36 -21.06
N ALA A 8 13.21 -1.89 -19.91
CA ALA A 8 13.25 -1.16 -18.67
C ALA A 8 14.65 -1.17 -18.07
N ALA A 9 15.13 0.01 -17.64
CA ALA A 9 16.38 0.07 -16.87
C ALA A 9 16.18 -0.55 -15.49
N VAL A 10 14.96 -0.44 -14.94
CA VAL A 10 14.62 -1.01 -13.64
C VAL A 10 13.26 -1.66 -13.73
N ARG A 11 13.01 -2.57 -12.80
CA ARG A 11 11.75 -3.29 -12.74
C ARG A 11 11.27 -3.33 -11.31
N LEU A 12 10.01 -2.92 -11.11
CA LEU A 12 9.35 -3.03 -9.82
C LEU A 12 8.73 -4.41 -9.73
N GLU A 13 9.10 -5.15 -8.70
CA GLU A 13 8.51 -6.47 -8.43
C GLU A 13 7.63 -6.38 -7.20
N VAL A 14 6.35 -6.65 -7.37
CA VAL A 14 5.39 -6.67 -6.28
C VAL A 14 5.44 -8.07 -5.65
N LEU A 15 5.80 -8.11 -4.37
CA LEU A 15 5.94 -9.38 -3.65
C LEU A 15 4.66 -9.75 -2.92
N ALA A 16 3.90 -8.76 -2.47
CA ALA A 16 2.62 -8.98 -1.81
C ALA A 16 1.78 -7.72 -1.89
N ASP A 17 0.48 -7.91 -2.03
CA ASP A 17 -0.49 -6.82 -1.99
C ASP A 17 -1.75 -7.39 -1.37
N ALA A 18 -1.95 -7.12 -0.08
CA ALA A 18 -3.03 -7.72 0.69
C ALA A 18 -3.83 -6.63 1.40
N LYS A 19 -5.15 -6.78 1.35
CA LYS A 19 -6.08 -5.94 2.08
C LYS A 19 -6.79 -6.78 3.11
N GLU A 20 -6.91 -6.24 4.32
CA GLU A 20 -7.58 -6.92 5.42
C GLU A 20 -8.54 -5.97 6.11
N LYS A 21 -9.60 -6.53 6.64
CA LYS A 21 -10.55 -5.82 7.48
C LYS A 21 -10.69 -6.60 8.77
N ALA A 22 -10.29 -5.98 9.86
CA ALA A 22 -10.27 -6.63 11.17
C ALA A 22 -11.21 -5.89 12.12
N ILE A 23 -11.79 -6.63 13.06
CA ILE A 23 -12.59 -6.02 14.11
C ILE A 23 -11.64 -5.38 15.11
N LEU A 24 -11.80 -4.08 15.33
CA LEU A 24 -10.97 -3.33 16.25
C LEU A 24 -11.61 -3.20 17.62
N ALA A 25 -12.93 -3.04 17.67
CA ALA A 25 -13.63 -2.86 18.94
C ALA A 25 -15.06 -3.38 18.86
N LEU A 26 -15.54 -3.89 19.98
CA LEU A 26 -16.93 -4.30 20.15
C LEU A 26 -17.59 -3.39 21.18
N ASN A 27 -18.92 -3.24 21.06
CA ASN A 27 -19.68 -2.55 22.08
C ASN A 27 -20.04 -3.52 23.23
N THR A 28 -20.74 -3.01 24.24
CA THR A 28 -21.10 -3.80 25.43
C THR A 28 -22.05 -4.96 25.11
N GLN A 29 -22.70 -4.95 23.95
CA GLN A 29 -23.60 -6.01 23.51
C GLN A 29 -22.92 -7.01 22.57
N GLY A 30 -21.60 -6.91 22.41
CA GLY A 30 -20.85 -7.82 21.56
C GLY A 30 -20.96 -7.53 20.06
N ARG A 31 -21.48 -6.36 19.68
CA ARG A 31 -21.58 -5.97 18.27
C ARG A 31 -20.37 -5.15 17.87
N VAL A 32 -20.02 -5.20 16.60
CA VAL A 32 -18.88 -4.45 16.10
C VAL A 32 -19.14 -2.95 16.22
N ARG A 33 -18.18 -2.25 16.80
CA ARG A 33 -18.20 -0.80 16.95
C ARG A 33 -17.20 -0.15 16.03
N GLU A 34 -16.08 -0.82 15.78
CA GLU A 34 -15.02 -0.30 14.92
C GLU A 34 -14.35 -1.42 14.17
N TYR A 35 -14.05 -1.15 12.91
CA TYR A 35 -13.17 -1.97 12.09
C TYR A 35 -11.86 -1.25 11.86
N GLN A 36 -10.81 -2.02 11.61
CA GLN A 36 -9.57 -1.48 11.09
C GLN A 36 -9.35 -2.04 9.70
N LEU A 37 -9.17 -1.14 8.75
CA LEU A 37 -8.81 -1.50 7.39
C LEU A 37 -7.30 -1.45 7.28
N ARG A 38 -6.71 -2.49 6.72
CA ARG A 38 -5.27 -2.60 6.55
C ARG A 38 -4.94 -2.93 5.12
N GLN A 39 -3.84 -2.36 4.66
CA GLN A 39 -3.27 -2.74 3.37
C GLN A 39 -1.78 -2.90 3.53
N ARG A 40 -1.27 -4.04 3.09
CA ARG A 40 0.14 -4.35 3.14
C ARG A 40 0.64 -4.56 1.73
N PHE A 41 1.66 -3.82 1.37
CA PHE A 41 2.25 -3.86 0.04
C PHE A 41 3.74 -4.06 0.18
N SER A 42 4.24 -5.18 -0.33
CA SER A 42 5.66 -5.50 -0.29
C SER A 42 6.20 -5.50 -1.71
N PHE A 43 7.37 -4.93 -1.88
CA PHE A 43 7.96 -4.80 -3.20
C PHE A 43 9.47 -4.77 -3.11
N ARG A 44 10.10 -4.96 -4.25
CA ARG A 44 11.52 -4.68 -4.41
C ARG A 44 11.75 -4.05 -5.78
N LEU A 45 12.89 -3.41 -5.94
CA LEU A 45 13.27 -2.82 -7.23
C LEU A 45 14.57 -3.48 -7.69
N VAL A 46 14.57 -3.96 -8.91
CA VAL A 46 15.73 -4.62 -9.49
C VAL A 46 16.13 -3.93 -10.78
N ASP A 47 17.40 -4.02 -11.13
CA ASP A 47 17.87 -3.51 -12.40
C ASP A 47 17.67 -4.56 -13.50
N LYS A 48 18.10 -4.24 -14.71
CA LYS A 48 17.91 -5.14 -15.85
C LYS A 48 18.67 -6.45 -15.71
N ASP A 49 19.70 -6.47 -14.87
CA ASP A 49 20.51 -7.66 -14.62
C ASP A 49 20.01 -8.46 -13.43
N GLY A 50 18.91 -8.04 -12.82
CA GLY A 50 18.33 -8.73 -11.69
C GLY A 50 18.91 -8.36 -10.35
N GLN A 51 19.81 -7.39 -10.29
CA GLN A 51 20.38 -6.94 -9.03
C GLN A 51 19.45 -6.01 -8.30
N GLU A 52 19.36 -6.16 -6.99
CA GLU A 52 18.44 -5.35 -6.19
C GLU A 52 18.95 -3.92 -6.05
N ILE A 53 18.13 -2.97 -6.44
CA ILE A 53 18.35 -1.55 -6.18
C ILE A 53 17.69 -1.17 -4.87
N ILE A 54 16.46 -1.67 -4.65
CA ILE A 54 15.77 -1.57 -3.37
C ILE A 54 15.49 -3.00 -2.92
N ALA A 55 16.03 -3.36 -1.76
CA ALA A 55 15.76 -4.66 -1.15
C ALA A 55 14.28 -4.77 -0.80
N PRO A 56 13.76 -6.00 -0.64
CA PRO A 56 12.36 -6.16 -0.27
C PRO A 56 12.00 -5.31 0.94
N ASN A 57 10.93 -4.54 0.82
CA ASN A 57 10.44 -3.73 1.92
C ASN A 57 8.93 -3.61 1.82
N GLU A 58 8.32 -3.08 2.88
CA GLU A 58 6.89 -3.11 3.05
C GLU A 58 6.33 -1.74 3.34
N ILE A 59 5.18 -1.46 2.73
CA ILE A 59 4.36 -0.30 3.08
C ILE A 59 3.12 -0.84 3.76
N LEU A 60 2.85 -0.36 4.95
CA LEU A 60 1.69 -0.77 5.73
C LEU A 60 0.80 0.44 5.99
N LEU A 61 -0.45 0.33 5.58
CA LEU A 61 -1.44 1.40 5.75
C LEU A 61 -2.58 0.90 6.60
N ARG A 62 -3.12 1.79 7.42
CA ARG A 62 -4.24 1.48 8.31
C ARG A 62 -5.22 2.63 8.31
N ARG A 63 -6.51 2.30 8.42
CA ARG A 63 -7.57 3.28 8.63
C ARG A 63 -8.60 2.66 9.55
N ASP A 64 -9.11 3.45 10.46
CA ASP A 64 -10.16 3.00 11.36
C ASP A 64 -11.50 3.43 10.79
N LEU A 65 -12.48 2.52 10.90
CA LEU A 65 -13.83 2.76 10.39
C LEU A 65 -14.82 2.49 11.52
N ALA A 66 -15.45 3.55 12.02
CA ALA A 66 -16.52 3.39 13.00
C ALA A 66 -17.69 2.68 12.32
N PHE A 67 -18.33 1.80 13.03
CA PHE A 67 -19.44 1.03 12.48
C PHE A 67 -20.70 1.20 13.31
N ASP A 68 -21.84 1.26 12.61
CA ASP A 68 -23.15 1.38 13.23
C ASP A 68 -24.13 0.59 12.39
N ASP A 69 -24.81 -0.38 13.01
CA ASP A 69 -25.74 -1.24 12.32
C ASP A 69 -26.87 -0.47 11.62
N SER A 70 -27.20 0.71 12.11
CA SER A 70 -28.27 1.52 11.52
C SER A 70 -27.84 2.21 10.23
N GLN A 71 -26.55 2.17 9.88
CA GLN A 71 -26.01 2.90 8.74
C GLN A 71 -25.15 2.01 7.85
N VAL A 72 -25.54 0.76 7.69
CA VAL A 72 -24.70 -0.23 6.99
C VAL A 72 -24.33 0.23 5.59
N LEU A 73 -25.33 0.73 4.83
CA LEU A 73 -25.08 1.13 3.44
C LEU A 73 -24.11 2.32 3.37
N ALA A 74 -24.32 3.32 4.24
CA ALA A 74 -23.43 4.47 4.28
C ALA A 74 -22.02 4.06 4.69
N LYS A 75 -21.90 3.11 5.61
CA LYS A 75 -20.61 2.63 6.06
C LYS A 75 -19.90 1.80 4.99
N GLU A 76 -20.63 1.07 4.18
CA GLU A 76 -20.02 0.36 3.05
C GLU A 76 -19.42 1.35 2.05
N GLN A 77 -20.11 2.44 1.78
CA GLN A 77 -19.59 3.48 0.90
C GLN A 77 -18.37 4.17 1.50
N GLU A 78 -18.41 4.42 2.80
CA GLU A 78 -17.28 5.01 3.50
C GLU A 78 -16.05 4.09 3.43
N GLU A 79 -16.26 2.79 3.57
CA GLU A 79 -15.18 1.82 3.47
C GLU A 79 -14.52 1.88 2.09
N ILE A 80 -15.32 1.95 1.04
CA ILE A 80 -14.80 2.06 -0.33
C ILE A 80 -13.93 3.32 -0.46
N LEU A 81 -14.40 4.43 0.08
CA LEU A 81 -13.65 5.69 0.02
C LEU A 81 -12.36 5.62 0.82
N LEU A 82 -12.38 4.94 1.97
CA LEU A 82 -11.18 4.76 2.78
C LEU A 82 -10.14 3.92 2.05
N TYR A 83 -10.57 2.83 1.40
CA TYR A 83 -9.63 2.03 0.61
C TYR A 83 -9.06 2.81 -0.56
N ARG A 84 -9.86 3.66 -1.17
CA ARG A 84 -9.37 4.52 -2.24
C ARG A 84 -8.35 5.51 -1.72
N ASP A 85 -8.59 6.09 -0.55
CA ASP A 85 -7.64 6.99 0.10
C ASP A 85 -6.34 6.26 0.42
N MET A 86 -6.45 5.04 0.95
CA MET A 86 -5.28 4.23 1.25
C MET A 86 -4.48 3.93 -0.03
N GLN A 87 -5.16 3.64 -1.12
CA GLN A 87 -4.50 3.37 -2.39
C GLN A 87 -3.72 4.60 -2.86
N GLY A 88 -4.31 5.79 -2.73
CA GLY A 88 -3.61 7.02 -3.08
C GLY A 88 -2.39 7.25 -2.21
N ASP A 89 -2.51 7.01 -0.91
CA ASP A 89 -1.40 7.14 0.03
C ASP A 89 -0.31 6.11 -0.29
N LEU A 90 -0.71 4.88 -0.60
CA LEU A 90 0.23 3.84 -1.02
C LEU A 90 1.05 4.29 -2.22
N VAL A 91 0.38 4.79 -3.24
CA VAL A 91 1.07 5.25 -4.45
C VAL A 91 2.04 6.38 -4.13
N GLN A 92 1.64 7.33 -3.29
CA GLN A 92 2.51 8.43 -2.91
C GLN A 92 3.75 7.95 -2.15
N GLN A 93 3.56 7.03 -1.20
CA GLN A 93 4.69 6.48 -0.46
C GLN A 93 5.62 5.68 -1.36
N LEU A 94 5.04 4.89 -2.26
CA LEU A 94 5.82 4.12 -3.21
C LEU A 94 6.65 5.05 -4.10
N MET A 95 6.04 6.09 -4.63
CA MET A 95 6.74 7.03 -5.50
C MET A 95 7.87 7.74 -4.75
N ARG A 96 7.65 8.10 -3.48
CA ARG A 96 8.71 8.69 -2.67
C ARG A 96 9.88 7.74 -2.49
N ARG A 97 9.60 6.46 -2.22
CA ARG A 97 10.67 5.46 -2.05
C ARG A 97 11.42 5.23 -3.34
N LEU A 98 10.72 5.19 -4.47
CA LEU A 98 11.36 5.03 -5.76
C LEU A 98 12.21 6.25 -6.12
N SER A 99 11.72 7.45 -5.80
CA SER A 99 12.45 8.69 -6.08
C SER A 99 13.74 8.81 -5.27
N SER A 100 13.74 8.26 -4.06
CA SER A 100 14.92 8.32 -3.21
C SER A 100 15.90 7.17 -3.49
N ALA A 101 15.51 6.21 -4.32
CA ALA A 101 16.40 5.12 -4.68
C ALA A 101 17.50 5.64 -5.61
N ARG A 102 18.71 5.12 -5.42
CA ARG A 102 19.82 5.50 -6.26
C ARG A 102 20.01 4.46 -7.33
N MET A 103 20.00 4.91 -8.57
CA MET A 103 20.35 4.04 -9.67
C MET A 103 21.86 3.78 -9.63
N PRO A 104 22.29 2.59 -10.04
CA PRO A 104 23.73 2.26 -9.98
C PRO A 104 24.63 3.24 -10.70
N ASP A 105 24.13 3.87 -11.76
CA ASP A 105 24.89 4.81 -12.56
C ASP A 105 24.54 6.27 -12.25
N ALA A 106 23.69 6.52 -11.29
CA ALA A 106 23.27 7.87 -10.93
C ALA A 106 24.35 8.54 -10.09
N PRO A 107 24.65 9.84 -10.32
CA PRO A 107 25.60 10.53 -9.47
C PRO A 107 25.04 10.69 -8.07
N PRO A 108 25.90 10.66 -7.05
CA PRO A 108 25.41 10.89 -5.69
C PRO A 108 24.92 12.32 -5.55
N LYS A 109 23.89 12.51 -4.74
CA LYS A 109 23.40 13.84 -4.46
C LYS A 109 24.30 14.51 -3.44
N PRO A 110 24.50 15.83 -3.61
CA PRO A 110 25.29 16.58 -2.63
C PRO A 110 24.62 16.63 -1.25
#